data_9d9a6ca1bba632992bdc8c4ecfdf4ab5
#
_entry.id   9d9a6ca1bba632992bdc8c4ecfdf4ab5
#
_cell.length_a   1.000
_cell.length_b   1.000
_cell.length_c   1.000
_cell.angle_alpha   90.00
_cell.angle_beta   90.00
_cell.angle_gamma   90.00
#
_symmetry.space_group_name_H-M   'P 1'
#
loop_
_entity.id
_entity.type
_entity.pdbx_description
1 polymer ?
#
loop_
_entity_poly.entity_id
_entity_poly.type
_entity_poly.pdbx_seq_one_letter_code
_entity_poly.pdbx_strand_id
1 'polypeptide(L)'
;AYRNIRTCIECGVAAVSGTTGWTDRLGELQELCRERGGALFYASNYCLGVNLMFRLNRQLAAMIDRVGGYDVRIEEVHHTQKKDAPSGTAITLAEGIVENLAGKQGWVNLAPGIEHAANRIERSGEAPADRIEIRSVREGAVPGIHTVTYESEDDVLEIRHTIKNRRTLALGAVVAAEFLCGKQGVYSMDDLLRNA
;
A
#
# COMPACT_ATOMS: atom_id res chain seq x y z
N ALA A 1 19.80 -4.73 -1.17
CA ALA A 1 19.12 -4.65 0.14
C ALA A 1 19.28 -5.93 0.95
N TYR A 2 18.90 -7.11 0.45
CA TYR A 2 18.94 -8.39 1.18
C TYR A 2 20.27 -8.64 1.92
N ARG A 3 21.42 -8.55 1.21
CA ARG A 3 22.74 -8.76 1.82
C ARG A 3 23.02 -7.79 2.97
N ASN A 4 22.66 -6.52 2.81
CA ASN A 4 22.88 -5.50 3.86
C ASN A 4 22.03 -5.81 5.10
N ILE A 5 20.74 -6.15 4.91
CA ILE A 5 19.85 -6.52 6.02
C ILE A 5 20.41 -7.75 6.76
N ARG A 6 20.79 -8.78 5.99
CA ARG A 6 21.40 -9.99 6.55
C ARG A 6 22.64 -9.66 7.39
N THR A 7 23.56 -8.86 6.85
CA THR A 7 24.76 -8.43 7.59
C THR A 7 24.41 -7.67 8.86
N CYS A 8 23.41 -6.76 8.84
CA CYS A 8 22.96 -6.07 10.06
C CYS A 8 22.52 -7.08 11.13
N ILE A 9 21.67 -8.05 10.77
CA ILE A 9 21.18 -9.08 11.69
C ILE A 9 22.33 -9.93 12.24
N GLU A 10 23.25 -10.37 11.39
CA GLU A 10 24.45 -11.15 11.78
C GLU A 10 25.37 -10.40 12.74
N CYS A 11 25.41 -9.06 12.60
CA CYS A 11 26.18 -8.18 13.50
C CYS A 11 25.38 -7.71 14.73
N GLY A 12 24.16 -8.18 14.94
CA GLY A 12 23.32 -7.77 16.07
C GLY A 12 22.77 -6.34 15.96
N VAL A 13 22.72 -5.78 14.74
CA VAL A 13 22.20 -4.44 14.46
C VAL A 13 20.78 -4.54 13.91
N ALA A 14 19.83 -3.83 14.55
CA ALA A 14 18.46 -3.73 14.06
C ALA A 14 18.41 -3.00 12.72
N ALA A 15 17.58 -3.50 11.79
CA ALA A 15 17.48 -2.95 10.45
C ALA A 15 16.07 -2.42 10.11
N VAL A 16 16.00 -1.26 9.48
CA VAL A 16 14.77 -0.69 8.90
C VAL A 16 14.96 -0.61 7.38
N SER A 17 14.10 -1.26 6.62
CA SER A 17 14.22 -1.34 5.16
C SER A 17 12.94 -0.92 4.43
N GLY A 18 13.08 0.02 3.49
CA GLY A 18 12.01 0.46 2.58
C GLY A 18 12.21 0.01 1.14
N THR A 19 13.26 -0.77 0.86
CA THR A 19 13.56 -1.23 -0.49
C THR A 19 12.78 -2.50 -0.83
N THR A 20 12.33 -2.59 -2.08
CA THR A 20 11.63 -3.75 -2.65
C THR A 20 12.58 -4.63 -3.48
N GLY A 21 12.08 -5.72 -4.11
CA GLY A 21 12.85 -6.59 -5.00
C GLY A 21 13.73 -7.62 -4.28
N TRP A 22 13.45 -7.90 -3.00
CA TRP A 22 14.13 -8.95 -2.21
C TRP A 22 13.15 -9.71 -1.29
N THR A 23 11.88 -9.35 -1.30
CA THR A 23 10.86 -9.86 -0.38
C THR A 23 10.47 -11.30 -0.62
N ASP A 24 10.79 -11.86 -1.78
CA ASP A 24 10.78 -13.30 -2.07
C ASP A 24 11.66 -14.11 -1.09
N ARG A 25 12.68 -13.46 -0.52
CA ARG A 25 13.61 -14.02 0.47
C ARG A 25 13.33 -13.55 1.92
N LEU A 26 12.18 -12.95 2.17
CA LEU A 26 11.83 -12.46 3.52
C LEU A 26 11.84 -13.58 4.56
N GLY A 27 11.37 -14.79 4.19
CA GLY A 27 11.37 -15.96 5.08
C GLY A 27 12.76 -16.33 5.60
N GLU A 28 13.82 -16.19 4.79
CA GLU A 28 15.20 -16.44 5.23
C GLU A 28 15.64 -15.44 6.31
N LEU A 29 15.25 -14.16 6.18
CA LEU A 29 15.58 -13.13 7.16
C LEU A 29 14.74 -13.27 8.43
N GLN A 30 13.51 -13.74 8.34
CA GLN A 30 12.68 -14.07 9.51
C GLN A 30 13.32 -15.18 10.35
N GLU A 31 13.79 -16.23 9.68
CA GLU A 31 14.51 -17.33 10.33
C GLU A 31 15.80 -16.84 10.99
N LEU A 32 16.59 -16.06 10.26
CA LEU A 32 17.84 -15.50 10.79
C LEU A 32 17.61 -14.57 11.99
N CYS A 33 16.55 -13.75 11.97
CA CYS A 33 16.14 -12.93 13.12
C CYS A 33 15.82 -13.80 14.34
N ARG A 34 15.12 -14.92 14.14
CA ARG A 34 14.77 -15.86 15.21
C ARG A 34 16.01 -16.53 15.81
N GLU A 35 16.93 -16.99 14.95
CA GLU A 35 18.16 -17.67 15.38
C GLU A 35 19.14 -16.76 16.11
N ARG A 36 19.24 -15.50 15.68
CA ARG A 36 20.22 -14.53 16.17
C ARG A 36 19.66 -13.53 17.18
N GLY A 37 18.36 -13.56 17.48
CA GLY A 37 17.71 -12.53 18.27
C GLY A 37 17.75 -11.17 17.59
N GLY A 38 17.78 -11.14 16.24
CA GLY A 38 17.87 -9.92 15.45
C GLY A 38 16.52 -9.21 15.31
N ALA A 39 16.54 -7.99 14.76
CA ALA A 39 15.34 -7.19 14.52
C ALA A 39 15.34 -6.57 13.12
N LEU A 40 14.20 -6.70 12.43
CA LEU A 40 13.96 -6.12 11.11
C LEU A 40 12.60 -5.44 11.10
N PHE A 41 12.55 -4.19 10.63
CA PHE A 41 11.31 -3.55 10.24
C PHE A 41 11.28 -3.38 8.73
N TYR A 42 10.26 -3.91 8.07
CA TYR A 42 10.09 -3.78 6.63
C TYR A 42 8.75 -3.14 6.28
N ALA A 43 8.80 -2.13 5.40
CA ALA A 43 7.62 -1.57 4.76
C ALA A 43 7.98 -1.04 3.36
N SER A 44 7.14 -1.27 2.37
CA SER A 44 7.27 -0.68 1.03
C SER A 44 6.92 0.82 1.01
N ASN A 45 6.18 1.29 2.03
CA ASN A 45 5.80 2.69 2.22
C ASN A 45 5.78 3.05 3.71
N TYR A 46 6.59 4.05 4.10
CA TYR A 46 6.68 4.52 5.49
C TYR A 46 5.75 5.70 5.82
N CYS A 47 4.93 6.18 4.89
CA CYS A 47 3.95 7.22 5.20
C CYS A 47 2.88 6.69 6.15
N LEU A 48 2.86 7.16 7.40
CA LEU A 48 1.89 6.74 8.41
C LEU A 48 0.45 6.94 7.92
N GLY A 49 0.15 8.10 7.29
CA GLY A 49 -1.18 8.39 6.76
C GLY A 49 -1.64 7.42 5.67
N VAL A 50 -0.73 6.97 4.79
CA VAL A 50 -1.04 5.96 3.77
C VAL A 50 -1.35 4.61 4.44
N ASN A 51 -0.58 4.21 5.44
CA ASN A 51 -0.80 2.94 6.13
C ASN A 51 -2.08 2.96 6.99
N LEU A 52 -2.43 4.11 7.59
CA LEU A 52 -3.74 4.30 8.21
C LEU A 52 -4.86 4.18 7.18
N MET A 53 -4.70 4.79 6.00
CA MET A 53 -5.66 4.65 4.90
C MET A 53 -5.83 3.19 4.48
N PHE A 54 -4.75 2.41 4.32
CA PHE A 54 -4.83 0.98 4.02
C PHE A 54 -5.67 0.22 5.05
N ARG A 55 -5.42 0.48 6.33
CA ARG A 55 -6.15 -0.19 7.42
C ARG A 55 -7.63 0.17 7.44
N LEU A 56 -7.94 1.47 7.36
CA LEU A 56 -9.32 1.96 7.30
C LEU A 56 -10.06 1.44 6.08
N ASN A 57 -9.40 1.41 4.92
CA ASN A 57 -9.98 0.92 3.67
C ASN A 57 -10.37 -0.56 3.75
N ARG A 58 -9.52 -1.42 4.31
CA ARG A 58 -9.85 -2.84 4.54
C ARG A 58 -11.05 -3.00 5.49
N GLN A 59 -11.08 -2.22 6.56
CA GLN A 59 -12.21 -2.26 7.52
C GLN A 59 -13.51 -1.77 6.88
N LEU A 60 -13.44 -0.67 6.11
CA LEU A 60 -14.61 -0.13 5.42
C LEU A 60 -15.11 -1.10 4.34
N ALA A 61 -14.24 -1.69 3.53
CA ALA A 61 -14.62 -2.70 2.54
C ALA A 61 -15.39 -3.86 3.19
N ALA A 62 -14.92 -4.37 4.33
CA ALA A 62 -15.61 -5.42 5.08
C ALA A 62 -16.96 -4.98 5.68
N MET A 63 -17.12 -3.69 6.01
CA MET A 63 -18.42 -3.14 6.43
C MET A 63 -19.38 -3.01 5.25
N ILE A 64 -18.91 -2.48 4.14
CA ILE A 64 -19.66 -2.33 2.88
C ILE A 64 -20.12 -3.69 2.35
N ASP A 65 -19.27 -4.72 2.41
CA ASP A 65 -19.65 -6.08 2.01
C ASP A 65 -20.89 -6.59 2.75
N ARG A 66 -20.98 -6.29 4.06
CA ARG A 66 -22.14 -6.67 4.89
C ARG A 66 -23.39 -5.82 4.65
N VAL A 67 -23.22 -4.54 4.35
CA VAL A 67 -24.34 -3.61 4.09
C VAL A 67 -24.88 -3.81 2.69
N GLY A 68 -24.01 -4.00 1.71
CA GLY A 68 -24.35 -4.11 0.29
C GLY A 68 -24.75 -2.79 -0.35
N GLY A 69 -25.01 -2.81 -1.65
CA GLY A 69 -25.57 -1.66 -2.39
C GLY A 69 -24.55 -0.59 -2.83
N TYR A 70 -23.27 -0.76 -2.52
CA TYR A 70 -22.20 0.17 -2.92
C TYR A 70 -21.33 -0.43 -4.02
N ASP A 71 -20.99 0.38 -5.00
CA ASP A 71 -19.86 0.14 -5.88
C ASP A 71 -18.61 0.89 -5.41
N VAL A 72 -17.42 0.50 -5.90
CA VAL A 72 -16.16 1.10 -5.45
C VAL A 72 -15.22 1.39 -6.61
N ARG A 73 -14.61 2.58 -6.55
CA ARG A 73 -13.55 3.01 -7.49
C ARG A 73 -12.40 3.69 -6.76
N ILE A 74 -11.24 3.73 -7.42
CA ILE A 74 -10.04 4.37 -6.90
C ILE A 74 -9.55 5.40 -7.92
N GLU A 75 -9.19 6.59 -7.45
CA GLU A 75 -8.46 7.59 -8.23
C GLU A 75 -7.10 7.85 -7.57
N GLU A 76 -6.04 7.85 -8.37
CA GLU A 76 -4.70 8.25 -7.94
C GLU A 76 -4.15 9.36 -8.84
N VAL A 77 -3.56 10.39 -8.23
CA VAL A 77 -2.95 11.53 -8.92
C VAL A 77 -1.49 11.65 -8.51
N HIS A 78 -0.58 11.68 -9.48
CA HIS A 78 0.86 11.87 -9.26
C HIS A 78 1.47 12.81 -10.30
N HIS A 79 2.71 13.24 -10.04
CA HIS A 79 3.49 14.09 -10.94
C HIS A 79 3.71 13.42 -12.31
N THR A 80 3.89 14.24 -13.34
CA THR A 80 4.04 13.78 -14.74
C THR A 80 5.27 12.91 -15.00
N GLN A 81 6.28 12.93 -14.11
CA GLN A 81 7.48 12.09 -14.21
C GLN A 81 7.30 10.66 -13.67
N LYS A 82 6.13 10.34 -13.05
CA LYS A 82 5.86 8.99 -12.55
C LYS A 82 5.55 8.05 -13.71
N LYS A 83 6.36 6.99 -13.86
CA LYS A 83 6.30 6.06 -15.00
C LYS A 83 5.32 4.90 -14.79
N ASP A 84 5.21 4.42 -13.55
CA ASP A 84 4.30 3.33 -13.21
C ASP A 84 2.86 3.82 -13.05
N ALA A 85 1.91 3.05 -13.55
CA ALA A 85 0.46 3.24 -13.38
C ALA A 85 -0.25 1.87 -13.42
N PRO A 86 -1.09 1.54 -12.43
CA PRO A 86 -1.36 2.33 -11.23
C PRO A 86 -0.13 2.39 -10.30
N SER A 87 -0.16 3.34 -9.34
CA SER A 87 0.86 3.39 -8.29
C SER A 87 0.76 2.16 -7.38
N GLY A 88 1.89 1.73 -6.78
CA GLY A 88 1.89 0.64 -5.81
C GLY A 88 0.90 0.85 -4.65
N THR A 89 0.68 2.10 -4.23
CA THR A 89 -0.33 2.45 -3.21
C THR A 89 -1.75 2.17 -3.70
N ALA A 90 -2.08 2.53 -4.95
CA ALA A 90 -3.40 2.25 -5.51
C ALA A 90 -3.65 0.74 -5.66
N ILE A 91 -2.63 -0.02 -6.05
CA ILE A 91 -2.69 -1.50 -6.12
C ILE A 91 -2.97 -2.09 -4.73
N THR A 92 -2.21 -1.67 -3.70
CA THR A 92 -2.43 -2.16 -2.33
C THR A 92 -3.82 -1.81 -1.78
N LEU A 93 -4.36 -0.62 -2.14
CA LEU A 93 -5.74 -0.25 -1.78
C LEU A 93 -6.75 -1.18 -2.45
N ALA A 94 -6.58 -1.45 -3.76
CA ALA A 94 -7.47 -2.32 -4.51
C ALA A 94 -7.41 -3.78 -4.02
N GLU A 95 -6.22 -4.31 -3.78
CA GLU A 95 -6.03 -5.65 -3.21
C GLU A 95 -6.71 -5.78 -1.85
N GLY A 96 -6.55 -4.78 -0.97
CA GLY A 96 -7.22 -4.76 0.33
C GLY A 96 -8.75 -4.68 0.24
N ILE A 97 -9.31 -4.10 -0.83
CA ILE A 97 -10.76 -4.14 -1.09
C ILE A 97 -11.18 -5.52 -1.58
N VAL A 98 -10.47 -6.09 -2.57
CA VAL A 98 -10.76 -7.42 -3.12
C VAL A 98 -10.76 -8.51 -2.04
N GLU A 99 -9.84 -8.42 -1.09
CA GLU A 99 -9.78 -9.35 0.05
C GLU A 99 -10.98 -9.26 0.99
N ASN A 100 -11.72 -8.14 0.99
CA ASN A 100 -12.76 -7.83 2.00
C ASN A 100 -14.13 -7.51 1.39
N LEU A 101 -14.29 -7.51 0.08
CA LEU A 101 -15.54 -7.23 -0.64
C LEU A 101 -15.81 -8.32 -1.68
N ALA A 102 -16.65 -9.28 -1.34
CA ALA A 102 -16.88 -10.51 -2.11
C ALA A 102 -17.34 -10.28 -3.55
N GLY A 103 -18.01 -9.15 -3.83
CA GLY A 103 -18.45 -8.75 -5.16
C GLY A 103 -17.32 -8.31 -6.11
N LYS A 104 -16.08 -8.13 -5.61
CA LYS A 104 -14.93 -7.69 -6.40
C LYS A 104 -13.87 -8.78 -6.49
N GLN A 105 -13.47 -9.16 -7.71
CA GLN A 105 -12.51 -10.23 -7.99
C GLN A 105 -11.15 -9.71 -8.48
N GLY A 106 -10.97 -8.38 -8.55
CA GLY A 106 -9.74 -7.75 -9.01
C GLY A 106 -9.97 -6.30 -9.38
N TRP A 107 -9.01 -5.73 -10.08
CA TRP A 107 -9.04 -4.33 -10.51
C TRP A 107 -8.63 -4.19 -11.97
N VAL A 108 -8.99 -3.06 -12.58
CA VAL A 108 -8.58 -2.65 -13.93
C VAL A 108 -8.05 -1.22 -13.89
N ASN A 109 -6.99 -0.94 -14.64
CA ASN A 109 -6.47 0.41 -14.80
C ASN A 109 -7.03 1.04 -16.07
N LEU A 110 -7.74 2.15 -15.95
CA LEU A 110 -8.28 2.92 -17.05
C LEU A 110 -7.41 4.13 -17.43
N ALA A 111 -6.10 4.06 -17.19
CA ALA A 111 -5.18 5.13 -17.57
C ALA A 111 -5.00 5.17 -19.11
N PRO A 112 -5.38 6.26 -19.80
CA PRO A 112 -5.10 6.41 -21.22
C PRO A 112 -3.58 6.56 -21.45
N GLY A 113 -2.99 5.67 -22.25
CA GLY A 113 -1.67 5.88 -22.86
C GLY A 113 -0.44 5.59 -22.01
N ILE A 114 -0.54 4.93 -20.84
CA ILE A 114 0.62 4.51 -20.05
C ILE A 114 0.82 3.00 -20.18
N GLU A 115 1.83 2.62 -20.99
CA GLU A 115 2.22 1.23 -21.16
C GLU A 115 3.10 0.81 -20.00
N HIS A 116 2.67 -0.10 -19.14
CA HIS A 116 3.44 -1.06 -18.33
C HIS A 116 2.68 -1.49 -17.06
N ALA A 117 1.95 -2.60 -17.13
CA ALA A 117 1.74 -3.51 -16.00
C ALA A 117 1.13 -4.84 -16.48
N ALA A 118 1.56 -5.93 -15.88
CA ALA A 118 1.32 -7.30 -16.30
C ALA A 118 -0.15 -7.81 -16.22
N ASN A 119 -1.11 -6.98 -15.79
CA ASN A 119 -2.53 -7.33 -15.71
C ASN A 119 -3.44 -6.30 -16.40
N ARG A 120 -3.03 -5.91 -17.61
CA ARG A 120 -3.68 -4.87 -18.40
C ARG A 120 -4.91 -5.40 -19.14
N ILE A 121 -6.08 -4.82 -18.85
CA ILE A 121 -7.19 -4.78 -19.79
C ILE A 121 -7.35 -3.32 -20.21
N GLU A 122 -6.85 -2.97 -21.40
CA GLU A 122 -7.21 -1.71 -22.05
C GLU A 122 -8.67 -1.79 -22.44
N ARG A 123 -9.49 -0.92 -21.87
CA ARG A 123 -10.82 -0.64 -22.37
C ARG A 123 -11.10 0.85 -22.33
N SER A 124 -11.43 1.41 -23.47
CA SER A 124 -12.31 2.56 -23.57
C SER A 124 -13.73 2.05 -23.25
N GLY A 125 -14.14 2.06 -21.96
CA GLY A 125 -15.44 1.52 -21.53
C GLY A 125 -15.47 1.41 -20.00
N GLU A 126 -16.65 1.23 -19.46
CA GLU A 126 -16.87 0.99 -18.03
C GLU A 126 -16.17 -0.30 -17.58
N ALA A 127 -15.63 -0.29 -16.36
CA ALA A 127 -15.04 -1.48 -15.76
C ALA A 127 -16.12 -2.56 -15.59
N PRO A 128 -15.80 -3.86 -15.74
CA PRO A 128 -16.72 -4.93 -15.36
C PRO A 128 -17.17 -4.78 -13.90
N ALA A 129 -18.41 -5.09 -13.61
CA ALA A 129 -19.00 -4.90 -12.27
C ALA A 129 -18.24 -5.65 -11.16
N ASP A 130 -17.57 -6.77 -11.50
CA ASP A 130 -16.72 -7.53 -10.59
C ASP A 130 -15.28 -6.99 -10.46
N ARG A 131 -14.96 -5.83 -11.05
CA ARG A 131 -13.65 -5.20 -11.03
C ARG A 131 -13.71 -3.80 -10.42
N ILE A 132 -12.65 -3.45 -9.72
CA ILE A 132 -12.44 -2.11 -9.19
C ILE A 132 -11.78 -1.28 -10.28
N GLU A 133 -12.40 -0.17 -10.65
CA GLU A 133 -11.77 0.82 -11.53
C GLU A 133 -10.66 1.56 -10.78
N ILE A 134 -9.46 1.59 -11.34
CA ILE A 134 -8.37 2.47 -10.91
C ILE A 134 -8.13 3.49 -12.02
N ARG A 135 -8.38 4.76 -11.72
CA ARG A 135 -8.06 5.89 -12.59
C ARG A 135 -6.72 6.49 -12.18
N SER A 136 -5.73 6.42 -13.06
CA SER A 136 -4.41 7.00 -12.82
C SER A 136 -4.29 8.35 -13.56
N VAL A 137 -4.10 9.43 -12.80
CA VAL A 137 -3.92 10.80 -13.32
C VAL A 137 -2.46 11.24 -13.15
N ARG A 138 -1.91 11.93 -14.13
CA ARG A 138 -0.56 12.51 -14.09
C ARG A 138 -0.67 14.01 -14.27
N GLU A 139 -0.32 14.77 -13.19
CA GLU A 139 -0.54 16.21 -13.13
C GLU A 139 0.61 16.94 -12.44
N GLY A 140 1.23 17.87 -13.14
CA GLY A 140 2.22 18.80 -12.60
C GLY A 140 3.29 18.13 -11.74
N ALA A 141 3.44 18.60 -10.51
CA ALA A 141 4.39 18.13 -9.50
C ALA A 141 3.72 17.47 -8.28
N VAL A 142 2.49 16.97 -8.43
CA VAL A 142 1.70 16.36 -7.35
C VAL A 142 2.46 15.19 -6.73
N PRO A 143 2.80 15.21 -5.42
CA PRO A 143 3.58 14.15 -4.79
C PRO A 143 2.83 12.81 -4.68
N GLY A 144 1.49 12.88 -4.55
CA GLY A 144 0.60 11.72 -4.51
C GLY A 144 -0.71 12.04 -3.80
N ILE A 145 -1.82 11.73 -4.47
CA ILE A 145 -3.18 11.76 -3.91
C ILE A 145 -3.80 10.41 -4.22
N HIS A 146 -4.51 9.83 -3.27
CA HIS A 146 -5.28 8.61 -3.44
C HIS A 146 -6.66 8.83 -2.85
N THR A 147 -7.69 8.51 -3.62
CA THR A 147 -9.10 8.58 -3.22
C THR A 147 -9.74 7.23 -3.49
N VAL A 148 -10.36 6.65 -2.47
CA VAL A 148 -11.25 5.49 -2.62
C VAL A 148 -12.66 6.00 -2.40
N THR A 149 -13.53 5.78 -3.37
CA THR A 149 -14.93 6.21 -3.36
C THR A 149 -15.82 4.98 -3.35
N TYR A 150 -16.70 4.86 -2.37
CA TYR A 150 -17.80 3.92 -2.31
C TYR A 150 -19.08 4.70 -2.59
N GLU A 151 -19.86 4.27 -3.58
CA GLU A 151 -21.02 4.99 -4.05
C GLU A 151 -22.24 4.07 -4.16
N SER A 152 -23.37 4.51 -3.59
CA SER A 152 -24.69 3.91 -3.74
C SER A 152 -25.60 4.80 -4.59
N GLU A 153 -26.88 4.43 -4.75
CA GLU A 153 -27.86 5.30 -5.39
C GLU A 153 -28.14 6.57 -4.58
N ASP A 154 -27.96 6.52 -3.25
CA ASP A 154 -28.40 7.57 -2.33
C ASP A 154 -27.27 8.40 -1.74
N ASP A 155 -26.04 7.85 -1.65
CA ASP A 155 -24.92 8.55 -1.03
C ASP A 155 -23.54 8.13 -1.55
N VAL A 156 -22.53 8.91 -1.16
CA VAL A 156 -21.12 8.67 -1.49
C VAL A 156 -20.29 8.74 -0.22
N LEU A 157 -19.41 7.76 -0.03
CA LEU A 157 -18.45 7.72 1.05
C LEU A 157 -17.03 7.68 0.49
N GLU A 158 -16.17 8.64 0.91
CA GLU A 158 -14.81 8.76 0.40
C GLU A 158 -13.76 8.65 1.52
N ILE A 159 -12.69 7.93 1.23
CA ILE A 159 -11.43 8.03 1.99
C ILE A 159 -10.39 8.64 1.08
N ARG A 160 -9.83 9.79 1.49
CA ARG A 160 -8.83 10.51 0.71
C ARG A 160 -7.57 10.76 1.51
N HIS A 161 -6.41 10.47 0.90
CA HIS A 161 -5.10 10.82 1.44
C HIS A 161 -4.32 11.67 0.43
N THR A 162 -3.74 12.77 0.91
CA THR A 162 -2.92 13.69 0.11
C THR A 162 -1.55 13.85 0.75
N ILE A 163 -0.49 13.45 0.04
CA ILE A 163 0.88 13.74 0.44
C ILE A 163 1.20 15.21 0.13
N LYS A 164 1.50 15.99 1.16
CA LYS A 164 1.91 17.41 0.99
C LYS A 164 3.40 17.54 0.65
N ASN A 165 4.23 16.65 1.21
CA ASN A 165 5.66 16.57 0.92
C ASN A 165 6.22 15.19 1.32
N ARG A 166 7.40 14.85 0.81
CA ARG A 166 8.04 13.54 1.05
C ARG A 166 8.64 13.36 2.45
N ARG A 167 8.67 14.41 3.27
CA ARG A 167 9.16 14.33 4.66
C ARG A 167 8.35 13.31 5.49
N THR A 168 7.08 13.10 5.16
CA THR A 168 6.23 12.11 5.82
C THR A 168 6.78 10.67 5.72
N LEU A 169 7.46 10.33 4.63
CA LEU A 169 8.10 9.02 4.45
C LEU A 169 9.32 8.87 5.37
N ALA A 170 10.17 9.92 5.46
CA ALA A 170 11.33 9.92 6.34
C ALA A 170 10.92 9.87 7.82
N LEU A 171 9.89 10.63 8.20
CA LEU A 171 9.34 10.62 9.56
C LEU A 171 8.84 9.23 9.94
N GLY A 172 8.08 8.57 9.07
CA GLY A 172 7.60 7.22 9.34
C GLY A 172 8.72 6.18 9.48
N ALA A 173 9.82 6.35 8.72
CA ALA A 173 10.98 5.47 8.89
C ALA A 173 11.68 5.68 10.24
N VAL A 174 11.73 6.92 10.75
CA VAL A 174 12.26 7.22 12.09
C VAL A 174 11.36 6.60 13.17
N VAL A 175 10.04 6.78 13.06
CA VAL A 175 9.06 6.17 13.98
C VAL A 175 9.19 4.63 13.99
N ALA A 176 9.40 4.02 12.82
CA ALA A 176 9.62 2.58 12.72
C ALA A 176 10.94 2.16 13.39
N ALA A 177 11.99 2.96 13.29
CA ALA A 177 13.26 2.71 13.97
C ALA A 177 13.12 2.83 15.50
N GLU A 178 12.43 3.85 15.99
CA GLU A 178 12.10 4.01 17.42
C GLU A 178 11.25 2.84 17.94
N PHE A 179 10.23 2.43 17.18
CA PHE A 179 9.40 1.27 17.50
C PHE A 179 10.22 -0.01 17.63
N LEU A 180 11.25 -0.17 16.79
CA LEU A 180 12.09 -1.38 16.75
C LEU A 180 13.08 -1.48 17.92
N CYS A 181 13.37 -0.37 18.63
CA CYS A 181 14.30 -0.35 19.74
C CYS A 181 13.93 -1.38 20.81
N GLY A 182 14.89 -2.24 21.16
CA GLY A 182 14.74 -3.29 22.19
C GLY A 182 13.85 -4.46 21.78
N LYS A 183 13.39 -4.53 20.53
CA LYS A 183 12.57 -5.63 20.01
C LYS A 183 13.42 -6.64 19.24
N GLN A 184 12.91 -7.86 19.14
CA GLN A 184 13.45 -8.95 18.33
C GLN A 184 12.35 -9.49 17.41
N GLY A 185 12.73 -9.88 16.19
CA GLY A 185 11.80 -10.40 15.19
C GLY A 185 11.63 -9.49 13.99
N VAL A 186 10.62 -9.78 13.16
CA VAL A 186 10.31 -9.02 11.95
C VAL A 186 8.97 -8.32 12.12
N TYR A 187 8.95 -7.03 11.85
CA TYR A 187 7.82 -6.13 12.06
C TYR A 187 7.47 -5.36 10.79
N SER A 188 6.23 -4.92 10.73
CA SER A 188 5.62 -4.17 9.62
C SER A 188 4.91 -2.91 10.13
N MET A 189 4.37 -2.12 9.21
CA MET A 189 3.52 -0.97 9.56
C MET A 189 2.23 -1.40 10.26
N ASP A 190 1.69 -2.58 9.98
CA ASP A 190 0.51 -3.10 10.67
C ASP A 190 0.82 -3.39 12.15
N ASP A 191 2.02 -3.87 12.47
CA ASP A 191 2.45 -4.10 13.86
C ASP A 191 2.65 -2.78 14.61
N LEU A 192 3.24 -1.78 13.96
CA LEU A 192 3.40 -0.43 14.52
C LEU A 192 2.05 0.21 14.82
N LEU A 193 1.09 0.15 13.87
CA LEU A 193 -0.21 0.79 13.99
C LEU A 193 -1.23 0.01 14.84
N ARG A 194 -0.93 -1.23 15.20
CA ARG A 194 -1.83 -2.04 16.05
C ARG A 194 -1.88 -1.51 17.49
N ASN A 195 -0.82 -0.86 17.93
CA ASN A 195 -0.64 -0.35 19.29
C ASN A 195 -0.67 1.19 19.37
N ALA A 196 -1.08 1.85 18.26
CA ALA A 196 -1.21 3.31 18.17
C ALA A 196 -2.62 3.77 18.56
#